data_effb13eb1faac5b7669f76e37c953fc2
#
_entry.id   effb13eb1faac5b7669f76e37c953fc2
#
_cell.length_a   1.000
_cell.length_b   1.000
_cell.length_c   1.000
_cell.angle_alpha   90.00
_cell.angle_beta   90.00
_cell.angle_gamma   90.00
#
_symmetry.space_group_name_H-M   'P 1'
#
loop_
_entity.id
_entity.type
_entity.pdbx_description
1 polymer ?
#
loop_
_entity_poly.entity_id
_entity_poly.type
_entity_poly.pdbx_seq_one_letter_code
_entity_poly.pdbx_strand_id
1 'polypeptide(L)'
;GGFSFSRPLNGGDPFKLSKWRVLGGMNFKKVRMIDSSGNRKPYGDLTPTSGNISEIICIGYKQNDGSCPEENTLVSFVASASMNNLNNSSNPTSGNKLTLGTEQFVSVGESSPTFNRIKATYSVFVPTKLINLTKECRSDSDAADCPQTIGFQFKAGTILGEIPPYEAFCMGGTSSVRGWGSCDLAVSKSFVEGTA
;
A
#
# COMPACT_ATOMS: atom_id res chain seq x y z
N GLY A 1 -16.37 2.91 4.16
CA GLY A 1 -16.56 1.76 5.05
C GLY A 1 -16.27 0.47 4.33
N GLY A 2 -16.14 -0.63 5.07
CA GLY A 2 -15.92 -1.95 4.49
C GLY A 2 -15.97 -3.03 5.56
N PHE A 3 -15.92 -4.26 5.12
CA PHE A 3 -15.79 -5.43 5.98
C PHE A 3 -14.76 -6.40 5.39
N SER A 4 -14.10 -7.16 6.27
CA SER A 4 -13.15 -8.17 5.86
C SER A 4 -13.16 -9.36 6.79
N PHE A 5 -12.87 -10.54 6.24
CA PHE A 5 -12.66 -11.77 6.96
C PHE A 5 -11.24 -12.25 6.76
N SER A 6 -10.61 -12.70 7.82
CA SER A 6 -9.29 -13.33 7.72
C SER A 6 -9.30 -14.71 8.37
N ARG A 7 -8.62 -15.67 7.72
CA ARG A 7 -8.52 -17.05 8.22
C ARG A 7 -7.07 -17.54 8.15
N PRO A 8 -6.54 -18.14 9.23
CA PRO A 8 -5.27 -18.85 9.16
C PRO A 8 -5.44 -20.17 8.37
N LEU A 9 -4.42 -20.53 7.59
CA LEU A 9 -4.38 -21.80 6.86
C LEU A 9 -3.75 -22.90 7.74
N ASN A 10 -4.46 -23.32 8.77
CA ASN A 10 -4.00 -24.27 9.78
C ASN A 10 -4.78 -25.60 9.78
N GLY A 11 -5.51 -25.88 8.71
CA GLY A 11 -6.35 -27.07 8.61
C GLY A 11 -7.67 -26.98 9.41
N GLY A 12 -8.04 -25.78 9.90
CA GLY A 12 -9.26 -25.56 10.67
C GLY A 12 -9.07 -25.67 12.19
N ASP A 13 -7.89 -26.00 12.67
CA ASP A 13 -7.57 -26.03 14.10
C ASP A 13 -7.31 -24.61 14.62
N PRO A 14 -8.15 -24.04 15.50
CA PRO A 14 -7.99 -22.67 16.01
C PRO A 14 -6.78 -22.50 16.93
N PHE A 15 -6.25 -23.57 17.49
CA PHE A 15 -5.10 -23.55 18.42
C PHE A 15 -3.76 -23.75 17.72
N LYS A 16 -3.76 -24.21 16.47
CA LYS A 16 -2.54 -24.40 15.71
C LYS A 16 -2.11 -23.12 15.04
N LEU A 17 -0.92 -22.63 15.38
CA LEU A 17 -0.31 -21.49 14.70
C LEU A 17 -0.10 -21.82 13.22
N SER A 18 -0.53 -20.91 12.35
CA SER A 18 -0.30 -21.01 10.91
C SER A 18 0.63 -19.91 10.46
N LYS A 19 1.64 -20.28 9.69
CA LYS A 19 2.51 -19.31 9.01
C LYS A 19 1.76 -18.51 7.95
N TRP A 20 0.72 -19.09 7.35
CA TRP A 20 -0.08 -18.49 6.31
C TRP A 20 -1.44 -18.03 6.81
N ARG A 21 -1.85 -16.86 6.35
CA ARG A 21 -3.18 -16.29 6.57
C ARG A 21 -3.71 -15.72 5.26
N VAL A 22 -4.97 -15.95 4.99
CA VAL A 22 -5.70 -15.35 3.87
C VAL A 22 -6.73 -14.37 4.39
N LEU A 23 -6.99 -13.33 3.62
CA LEU A 23 -8.00 -12.33 3.90
C LEU A 23 -8.81 -12.07 2.64
N GLY A 24 -10.12 -11.94 2.80
CA GLY A 24 -11.04 -11.45 1.77
C GLY A 24 -11.93 -10.38 2.34
N GLY A 25 -12.33 -9.41 1.53
CA GLY A 25 -13.16 -8.32 2.00
C GLY A 25 -13.73 -7.47 0.88
N MET A 26 -14.57 -6.52 1.28
CA MET A 26 -15.18 -5.53 0.39
C MET A 26 -15.07 -4.16 1.05
N ASN A 27 -14.70 -3.15 0.24
CA ASN A 27 -14.63 -1.76 0.68
C ASN A 27 -15.56 -0.88 -0.15
N PHE A 28 -16.10 0.13 0.51
CA PHE A 28 -16.90 1.20 -0.07
C PHE A 28 -16.25 2.53 0.27
N LYS A 29 -15.93 3.31 -0.75
CA LYS A 29 -15.28 4.61 -0.61
C LYS A 29 -16.01 5.62 -1.48
N LYS A 30 -16.33 6.77 -0.91
CA LYS A 30 -16.88 7.91 -1.64
C LYS A 30 -15.87 9.04 -1.59
N VAL A 31 -15.47 9.51 -2.76
CA VAL A 31 -14.43 10.54 -2.93
C VAL A 31 -15.09 11.79 -3.48
N ARG A 32 -14.78 12.94 -2.88
CA ARG A 32 -15.23 14.26 -3.30
C ARG A 32 -14.07 15.21 -3.25
N MET A 33 -14.02 16.15 -4.16
CA MET A 33 -13.13 17.30 -4.07
C MET A 33 -13.85 18.48 -3.45
N ILE A 34 -13.15 19.19 -2.58
CA ILE A 34 -13.60 20.43 -1.96
C ILE A 34 -12.49 21.47 -2.09
N ASP A 35 -12.86 22.73 -2.32
CA ASP A 35 -11.91 23.83 -2.30
C ASP A 35 -11.55 24.26 -0.86
N SER A 36 -10.62 25.20 -0.72
CA SER A 36 -10.20 25.75 0.57
C SER A 36 -11.34 26.43 1.35
N SER A 37 -12.43 26.78 0.69
CA SER A 37 -13.62 27.39 1.27
C SER A 37 -14.70 26.35 1.65
N GLY A 38 -14.43 25.05 1.39
CA GLY A 38 -15.35 23.96 1.71
C GLY A 38 -16.42 23.70 0.65
N ASN A 39 -16.39 24.40 -0.49
CA ASN A 39 -17.32 24.17 -1.58
C ASN A 39 -16.92 22.95 -2.40
N ARG A 40 -17.89 22.21 -2.91
CA ARG A 40 -17.65 21.08 -3.80
C ARG A 40 -17.15 21.57 -5.15
N LYS A 41 -16.07 20.97 -5.63
CA LYS A 41 -15.57 21.19 -7.00
C LYS A 41 -15.53 19.87 -7.75
N PRO A 42 -16.05 19.84 -8.98
CA PRO A 42 -16.03 18.61 -9.80
C PRO A 42 -14.63 18.26 -10.32
N TYR A 43 -13.66 19.18 -10.22
CA TYR A 43 -12.29 18.99 -10.71
C TYR A 43 -11.32 19.86 -9.91
N GLY A 44 -10.07 19.44 -9.87
CA GLY A 44 -8.99 20.27 -9.34
C GLY A 44 -8.65 21.37 -10.33
N ASP A 45 -8.77 22.62 -9.93
CA ASP A 45 -8.17 23.76 -10.61
C ASP A 45 -6.64 23.66 -10.41
N LEU A 46 -5.96 22.93 -11.27
CA LEU A 46 -4.56 23.16 -11.51
C LEU A 46 -4.49 24.38 -12.42
N THR A 47 -4.50 25.57 -11.84
CA THR A 47 -4.07 26.77 -12.56
C THR A 47 -2.57 26.67 -12.75
N PRO A 48 -2.08 26.40 -13.97
CA PRO A 48 -0.66 26.54 -14.24
C PRO A 48 -0.33 28.03 -14.13
N THR A 49 0.64 28.38 -13.33
CA THR A 49 1.17 29.74 -13.15
C THR A 49 1.82 30.29 -14.44
N SER A 50 1.72 29.59 -15.56
CA SER A 50 2.25 30.03 -16.85
C SER A 50 1.44 29.45 -18.00
N GLY A 51 0.75 30.33 -18.68
CA GLY A 51 -0.09 30.18 -19.84
C GLY A 51 0.07 28.94 -20.70
N ASN A 52 -1.05 28.32 -20.94
CA ASN A 52 -1.45 27.30 -21.87
C ASN A 52 -1.73 25.92 -21.25
N ILE A 53 -3.01 25.58 -21.38
CA ILE A 53 -3.62 24.27 -21.14
C ILE A 53 -3.96 24.01 -19.67
N SER A 54 -5.14 24.41 -19.26
CA SER A 54 -5.83 23.80 -18.12
C SER A 54 -6.27 22.38 -18.51
N GLU A 55 -5.45 21.39 -18.26
CA GLU A 55 -5.92 20.01 -18.22
C GLU A 55 -6.81 19.88 -17.00
N ILE A 56 -8.12 19.90 -17.22
CA ILE A 56 -9.11 19.64 -16.20
C ILE A 56 -9.01 18.16 -15.84
N ILE A 57 -8.40 17.86 -14.70
CA ILE A 57 -8.31 16.51 -14.16
C ILE A 57 -9.61 16.23 -13.41
N CYS A 58 -10.52 15.49 -14.04
CA CYS A 58 -11.71 14.99 -13.37
C CYS A 58 -11.36 14.05 -12.24
N ILE A 59 -12.17 14.03 -11.17
CA ILE A 59 -12.05 13.07 -10.06
C ILE A 59 -12.33 11.64 -10.52
N GLY A 60 -13.10 11.46 -11.59
CA GLY A 60 -13.40 10.18 -12.23
C GLY A 60 -13.35 10.29 -13.75
N TYR A 61 -14.01 9.39 -14.45
CA TYR A 61 -14.17 9.51 -15.89
C TYR A 61 -15.11 10.65 -16.26
N LYS A 62 -14.81 11.34 -17.35
CA LYS A 62 -15.74 12.30 -17.93
C LYS A 62 -17.05 11.60 -18.27
N GLN A 63 -18.16 12.26 -17.98
CA GLN A 63 -19.47 11.80 -18.40
C GLN A 63 -19.62 11.95 -19.93
N ASN A 64 -20.65 11.34 -20.51
CA ASN A 64 -20.88 11.37 -21.95
C ASN A 64 -21.09 12.80 -22.50
N ASP A 65 -21.50 13.75 -21.66
CA ASP A 65 -21.63 15.17 -21.98
C ASP A 65 -20.32 15.96 -21.84
N GLY A 66 -19.21 15.29 -21.45
CA GLY A 66 -17.91 15.89 -21.23
C GLY A 66 -17.72 16.55 -19.87
N SER A 67 -18.75 16.55 -19.01
CA SER A 67 -18.68 17.09 -17.65
C SER A 67 -17.88 16.17 -16.72
N CYS A 68 -17.35 16.75 -15.63
CA CYS A 68 -16.70 16.01 -14.57
C CYS A 68 -17.69 15.67 -13.46
N PRO A 69 -17.69 14.46 -12.89
CA PRO A 69 -18.56 14.11 -11.78
C PRO A 69 -18.14 14.85 -10.51
N GLU A 70 -19.11 15.31 -9.73
CA GLU A 70 -18.87 15.98 -8.44
C GLU A 70 -18.38 15.02 -7.35
N GLU A 71 -18.67 13.75 -7.51
CA GLU A 71 -18.26 12.69 -6.57
C GLU A 71 -18.02 11.39 -7.30
N ASN A 72 -17.16 10.56 -6.72
CA ASN A 72 -16.85 9.24 -7.23
C ASN A 72 -17.10 8.18 -6.16
N THR A 73 -17.86 7.15 -6.49
CA THR A 73 -18.13 6.03 -5.60
C THR A 73 -17.30 4.83 -6.05
N LEU A 74 -16.41 4.38 -5.19
CA LEU A 74 -15.56 3.23 -5.42
C LEU A 74 -16.04 2.06 -4.58
N VAL A 75 -16.25 0.94 -5.22
CA VAL A 75 -16.48 -0.35 -4.58
C VAL A 75 -15.33 -1.26 -4.94
N SER A 76 -14.70 -1.89 -3.96
CA SER A 76 -13.59 -2.80 -4.23
C SER A 76 -13.74 -4.13 -3.47
N PHE A 77 -13.26 -5.19 -4.11
CA PHE A 77 -13.05 -6.50 -3.50
C PHE A 77 -11.56 -6.68 -3.24
N VAL A 78 -11.25 -7.00 -1.99
CA VAL A 78 -9.87 -7.20 -1.53
C VAL A 78 -9.63 -8.67 -1.29
N ALA A 79 -8.51 -9.18 -1.79
CA ALA A 79 -8.00 -10.49 -1.42
C ALA A 79 -6.51 -10.37 -1.10
N SER A 80 -6.07 -11.00 -0.01
CA SER A 80 -4.65 -11.05 0.32
C SER A 80 -4.25 -12.37 0.96
N ALA A 81 -2.98 -12.72 0.76
CA ALA A 81 -2.33 -13.83 1.43
C ALA A 81 -1.08 -13.31 2.11
N SER A 82 -0.89 -13.67 3.37
CA SER A 82 0.29 -13.30 4.14
C SER A 82 0.94 -14.53 4.76
N MET A 83 2.26 -14.59 4.63
CA MET A 83 3.10 -15.55 5.31
C MET A 83 3.92 -14.80 6.38
N ASN A 84 3.91 -15.32 7.61
CA ASN A 84 4.72 -14.81 8.70
C ASN A 84 5.55 -15.93 9.29
N ASN A 85 6.86 -15.84 9.11
CA ASN A 85 7.84 -16.78 9.64
C ASN A 85 8.91 -16.02 10.46
N LEU A 86 8.49 -14.95 11.14
CA LEU A 86 9.35 -14.17 12.02
C LEU A 86 9.45 -14.88 13.39
N ASN A 87 10.62 -14.82 14.01
CA ASN A 87 10.82 -15.33 15.38
C ASN A 87 9.99 -14.53 16.40
N ASN A 88 9.86 -13.21 16.20
CA ASN A 88 9.03 -12.33 17.01
C ASN A 88 8.34 -11.30 16.10
N SER A 89 7.02 -11.15 16.25
CA SER A 89 6.25 -10.23 15.38
C SER A 89 6.42 -8.76 15.76
N SER A 90 6.74 -8.46 17.03
CA SER A 90 6.87 -7.08 17.52
C SER A 90 8.30 -6.56 17.40
N ASN A 91 9.30 -7.43 17.59
CA ASN A 91 10.72 -7.11 17.47
C ASN A 91 11.44 -8.25 16.76
N PRO A 92 11.34 -8.33 15.41
CA PRO A 92 11.91 -9.41 14.66
C PRO A 92 13.42 -9.29 14.58
N THR A 93 14.12 -10.35 14.97
CA THR A 93 15.59 -10.47 14.84
C THR A 93 15.98 -11.49 13.77
N SER A 94 15.07 -12.38 13.39
CA SER A 94 15.29 -13.35 12.32
C SER A 94 13.98 -13.77 11.65
N GLY A 95 14.10 -14.25 10.42
CA GLY A 95 12.99 -14.78 9.65
C GLY A 95 12.50 -13.85 8.54
N ASN A 96 11.36 -14.18 7.98
CA ASN A 96 10.80 -13.44 6.86
C ASN A 96 9.29 -13.32 6.92
N LYS A 97 8.78 -12.31 6.24
CA LYS A 97 7.35 -12.05 6.08
C LYS A 97 7.07 -11.71 4.62
N LEU A 98 6.05 -12.34 4.05
CA LEU A 98 5.56 -12.04 2.70
C LEU A 98 4.08 -11.65 2.79
N THR A 99 3.70 -10.61 2.09
CA THR A 99 2.30 -10.22 1.92
C THR A 99 2.04 -9.96 0.44
N LEU A 100 1.08 -10.66 -0.10
CA LEU A 100 0.57 -10.48 -1.46
C LEU A 100 -0.87 -10.02 -1.36
N GLY A 101 -1.25 -9.00 -2.10
CA GLY A 101 -2.60 -8.47 -2.07
C GLY A 101 -3.05 -8.04 -3.45
N THR A 102 -4.33 -8.23 -3.71
CA THR A 102 -5.02 -7.67 -4.88
C THR A 102 -6.29 -6.99 -4.44
N GLU A 103 -6.62 -5.90 -5.08
CA GLU A 103 -7.84 -5.13 -4.87
C GLU A 103 -8.47 -4.80 -6.21
N GLN A 104 -9.63 -5.41 -6.46
CA GLN A 104 -10.41 -5.19 -7.68
C GLN A 104 -11.45 -4.12 -7.43
N PHE A 105 -11.29 -2.97 -8.08
CA PHE A 105 -12.30 -1.93 -8.13
C PHE A 105 -13.30 -2.21 -9.25
N VAL A 106 -14.56 -2.08 -8.95
CA VAL A 106 -15.65 -2.30 -9.91
C VAL A 106 -16.44 -1.00 -10.10
N SER A 107 -16.87 -0.79 -11.32
CA SER A 107 -17.70 0.37 -11.67
C SER A 107 -19.04 0.29 -10.97
N VAL A 108 -19.42 1.40 -10.34
CA VAL A 108 -20.75 1.61 -9.76
C VAL A 108 -21.27 2.94 -10.28
N GLY A 109 -22.04 2.89 -11.36
CA GLY A 109 -22.49 4.09 -12.08
C GLY A 109 -21.54 4.47 -13.24
N GLU A 110 -21.94 5.46 -14.03
CA GLU A 110 -21.29 5.83 -15.29
C GLU A 110 -19.89 6.42 -15.13
N SER A 111 -19.58 6.99 -13.97
CA SER A 111 -18.32 7.71 -13.73
C SER A 111 -17.29 6.96 -12.88
N SER A 112 -17.60 5.73 -12.48
CA SER A 112 -16.72 4.97 -11.58
C SER A 112 -15.69 4.15 -12.35
N PRO A 113 -14.40 4.25 -12.03
CA PRO A 113 -13.36 3.52 -12.71
C PRO A 113 -13.34 2.03 -12.34
N THR A 114 -12.94 1.20 -13.30
CA THR A 114 -12.66 -0.23 -13.09
C THR A 114 -11.18 -0.47 -13.27
N PHE A 115 -10.53 -0.93 -12.21
CA PHE A 115 -9.10 -1.24 -12.23
C PHE A 115 -8.76 -2.28 -11.17
N ASN A 116 -7.61 -2.94 -11.34
CA ASN A 116 -7.08 -3.87 -10.36
C ASN A 116 -5.75 -3.35 -9.82
N ARG A 117 -5.60 -3.34 -8.50
CA ARG A 117 -4.37 -2.97 -7.80
C ARG A 117 -3.74 -4.21 -7.19
N ILE A 118 -2.51 -4.51 -7.59
CA ILE A 118 -1.72 -5.63 -7.06
C ILE A 118 -0.56 -5.06 -6.25
N LYS A 119 -0.32 -5.61 -5.07
CA LYS A 119 0.79 -5.23 -4.19
C LYS A 119 1.48 -6.46 -3.65
N ALA A 120 2.80 -6.38 -3.54
CA ALA A 120 3.63 -7.37 -2.87
C ALA A 120 4.58 -6.67 -1.90
N THR A 121 4.72 -7.23 -0.71
CA THR A 121 5.70 -6.77 0.28
C THR A 121 6.44 -7.98 0.83
N TYR A 122 7.75 -7.96 0.77
CA TYR A 122 8.62 -8.98 1.34
C TYR A 122 9.58 -8.31 2.32
N SER A 123 9.67 -8.85 3.52
CA SER A 123 10.61 -8.40 4.54
C SER A 123 11.42 -9.59 5.03
N VAL A 124 12.71 -9.42 5.21
CA VAL A 124 13.63 -10.42 5.76
C VAL A 124 14.50 -9.77 6.82
N PHE A 125 14.70 -10.47 7.92
CA PHE A 125 15.51 -10.06 9.04
C PHE A 125 16.63 -11.09 9.24
N VAL A 126 17.85 -10.61 9.26
CA VAL A 126 19.05 -11.43 9.39
C VAL A 126 19.81 -10.98 10.64
N PRO A 127 20.00 -11.85 11.64
CA PRO A 127 20.84 -11.55 12.79
C PRO A 127 22.28 -11.35 12.33
N THR A 128 22.94 -10.34 12.86
CA THR A 128 24.31 -10.01 12.47
C THR A 128 25.19 -9.85 13.71
N LYS A 129 26.48 -10.10 13.54
CA LYS A 129 27.53 -9.85 14.54
C LYS A 129 28.52 -8.79 14.03
N LEU A 130 28.03 -7.78 13.28
CA LEU A 130 28.90 -6.79 12.63
C LEU A 130 29.70 -5.95 13.62
N ILE A 131 29.14 -5.65 14.78
CA ILE A 131 29.77 -4.82 15.81
C ILE A 131 29.61 -5.50 17.16
N ASN A 132 30.71 -5.92 17.78
CA ASN A 132 30.71 -6.53 19.12
C ASN A 132 30.58 -5.47 20.22
N LEU A 133 29.49 -4.71 20.23
CA LEU A 133 29.25 -3.62 21.18
C LEU A 133 28.81 -4.12 22.56
N THR A 134 28.14 -5.26 22.64
CA THR A 134 27.63 -5.83 23.87
C THR A 134 28.41 -7.09 24.26
N LYS A 135 28.44 -7.41 25.58
CA LYS A 135 29.11 -8.62 26.08
C LYS A 135 28.47 -9.91 25.54
N GLU A 136 27.15 -9.85 25.31
CA GLU A 136 26.35 -10.96 24.76
C GLU A 136 26.77 -11.31 23.31
N CYS A 137 27.20 -10.32 22.53
CA CYS A 137 27.66 -10.51 21.16
C CYS A 137 29.15 -10.93 21.09
N ARG A 138 29.89 -10.88 22.21
CA ARG A 138 31.33 -11.27 22.29
C ARG A 138 31.55 -12.73 22.58
N SER A 139 30.61 -13.38 23.26
CA SER A 139 30.72 -14.81 23.53
C SER A 139 30.31 -15.61 22.29
N ASP A 140 30.78 -16.88 22.20
CA ASP A 140 30.42 -17.83 21.15
C ASP A 140 28.95 -18.27 21.20
N SER A 141 28.09 -17.47 21.87
CA SER A 141 26.65 -17.66 21.94
C SER A 141 26.03 -17.56 20.55
N ASP A 142 24.98 -18.35 20.33
CA ASP A 142 24.25 -18.41 19.08
C ASP A 142 23.82 -17.00 18.63
N ALA A 143 23.81 -16.77 17.31
CA ALA A 143 23.41 -15.50 16.71
C ALA A 143 22.02 -15.02 17.14
N ALA A 144 21.20 -15.91 17.74
CA ALA A 144 19.90 -15.61 18.31
C ALA A 144 19.96 -14.69 19.56
N ASP A 145 21.04 -14.72 20.29
CA ASP A 145 21.22 -13.94 21.53
C ASP A 145 21.82 -12.56 21.27
N CYS A 146 22.28 -12.29 20.05
CA CYS A 146 22.83 -10.99 19.68
C CYS A 146 21.70 -10.06 19.18
N PRO A 147 21.47 -8.88 19.81
CA PRO A 147 20.38 -7.99 19.45
C PRO A 147 20.57 -7.23 18.13
N GLN A 148 21.69 -7.46 17.42
CA GLN A 148 21.96 -6.80 16.15
C GLN A 148 21.26 -7.51 15.01
N THR A 149 20.48 -6.77 14.24
CA THR A 149 19.72 -7.30 13.12
C THR A 149 19.79 -6.35 11.93
N ILE A 150 19.99 -6.88 10.76
CA ILE A 150 19.76 -6.14 9.51
C ILE A 150 18.43 -6.59 8.94
N GLY A 151 17.57 -5.62 8.66
CA GLY A 151 16.26 -5.85 8.02
C GLY A 151 16.28 -5.32 6.61
N PHE A 152 15.81 -6.12 5.65
CA PHE A 152 15.56 -5.69 4.28
C PHE A 152 14.07 -5.77 4.02
N GLN A 153 13.53 -4.75 3.34
CA GLN A 153 12.16 -4.74 2.89
C GLN A 153 12.09 -4.39 1.41
N PHE A 154 11.34 -5.18 0.67
CA PHE A 154 11.03 -4.97 -0.74
C PHE A 154 9.55 -4.81 -0.91
N LYS A 155 9.13 -3.75 -1.59
CA LYS A 155 7.75 -3.48 -1.93
C LYS A 155 7.63 -3.31 -3.43
N ALA A 156 6.60 -3.87 -4.03
CA ALA A 156 6.27 -3.67 -5.42
C ALA A 156 4.75 -3.58 -5.58
N GLY A 157 4.32 -2.85 -6.57
CA GLY A 157 2.91 -2.76 -6.89
C GLY A 157 2.69 -2.34 -8.33
N THR A 158 1.54 -2.76 -8.86
CA THR A 158 1.09 -2.35 -10.18
C THR A 158 -0.42 -2.20 -10.21
N ILE A 159 -0.90 -1.32 -11.07
CA ILE A 159 -2.32 -1.09 -11.29
C ILE A 159 -2.62 -1.36 -12.75
N LEU A 160 -3.55 -2.27 -12.98
CA LEU A 160 -4.04 -2.67 -14.29
C LEU A 160 -5.37 -1.97 -14.55
N GLY A 161 -5.50 -1.33 -15.70
CA GLY A 161 -6.67 -0.55 -16.08
C GLY A 161 -6.44 0.96 -15.96
N GLU A 162 -7.51 1.72 -16.10
CA GLU A 162 -7.50 3.17 -15.99
C GLU A 162 -7.82 3.58 -14.56
N ILE A 163 -6.97 4.42 -13.99
CA ILE A 163 -7.09 4.85 -12.59
C ILE A 163 -7.33 6.34 -12.49
N PRO A 164 -8.14 6.77 -11.53
CA PRO A 164 -8.16 8.16 -11.15
C PRO A 164 -6.83 8.55 -10.46
N PRO A 165 -6.34 9.78 -10.67
CA PRO A 165 -5.03 10.22 -10.17
C PRO A 165 -4.83 10.01 -8.66
N TYR A 166 -5.89 10.18 -7.86
CA TYR A 166 -5.85 10.02 -6.39
C TYR A 166 -5.71 8.57 -5.91
N GLU A 167 -5.84 7.56 -6.79
CA GLU A 167 -5.65 6.14 -6.47
C GLU A 167 -4.29 5.60 -6.97
N ALA A 168 -3.49 6.41 -7.66
CA ALA A 168 -2.14 6.05 -8.09
C ALA A 168 -1.20 5.82 -6.90
N PHE A 169 -0.13 5.09 -7.13
CA PHE A 169 0.94 4.95 -6.14
C PHE A 169 1.71 6.26 -6.02
N CYS A 170 1.94 6.69 -4.79
CA CYS A 170 2.74 7.85 -4.45
C CYS A 170 4.06 7.42 -3.83
N MET A 171 5.15 8.04 -4.23
CA MET A 171 6.45 7.90 -3.59
C MET A 171 6.89 9.23 -2.97
N GLY A 172 7.49 9.14 -1.79
CA GLY A 172 7.90 10.26 -0.95
C GLY A 172 7.30 10.16 0.45
N GLY A 173 7.82 10.94 1.36
CA GLY A 173 7.40 10.95 2.77
C GLY A 173 8.14 9.94 3.65
N THR A 174 7.82 9.96 4.93
CA THR A 174 8.51 9.20 5.99
C THR A 174 8.40 7.69 5.85
N SER A 175 7.37 7.21 5.15
CA SER A 175 7.10 5.77 4.96
C SER A 175 7.68 5.19 3.66
N SER A 176 8.28 6.03 2.82
CA SER A 176 8.87 5.66 1.53
C SER A 176 10.28 6.24 1.43
N VAL A 177 10.45 7.38 0.79
CA VAL A 177 11.75 8.03 0.62
C VAL A 177 11.86 9.24 1.53
N ARG A 178 12.70 9.15 2.56
CA ARG A 178 12.92 10.23 3.53
C ARG A 178 13.56 11.45 2.86
N GLY A 179 13.18 12.64 3.32
CA GLY A 179 13.66 13.92 2.78
C GLY A 179 12.78 14.50 1.68
N TRP A 180 11.76 13.78 1.23
CA TRP A 180 10.76 14.24 0.27
C TRP A 180 9.40 14.36 0.95
N GLY A 181 8.57 15.31 0.53
CA GLY A 181 7.17 15.40 0.95
C GLY A 181 6.35 14.20 0.44
N SER A 182 5.17 14.02 0.99
CA SER A 182 4.27 12.95 0.55
C SER A 182 3.89 13.16 -0.91
N CYS A 183 4.10 12.13 -1.75
CA CYS A 183 3.87 12.14 -3.21
C CYS A 183 4.76 13.10 -4.04
N ASP A 184 5.75 13.76 -3.44
CA ASP A 184 6.58 14.73 -4.17
C ASP A 184 7.58 14.09 -5.13
N LEU A 185 7.98 12.85 -4.88
CA LEU A 185 8.98 12.18 -5.71
C LEU A 185 8.39 11.60 -6.99
N ALA A 186 7.28 10.90 -6.88
CA ALA A 186 6.60 10.31 -8.04
C ALA A 186 5.15 9.92 -7.73
N VAL A 187 4.33 9.95 -8.78
CA VAL A 187 2.99 9.37 -8.83
C VAL A 187 2.94 8.45 -10.04
N SER A 188 2.63 7.16 -9.85
CA SER A 188 2.75 6.16 -10.90
C SER A 188 1.74 5.03 -10.78
N LYS A 189 1.52 4.31 -11.90
CA LYS A 189 0.74 3.06 -11.93
C LYS A 189 1.53 1.86 -11.39
N SER A 190 2.85 1.94 -11.36
CA SER A 190 3.70 0.84 -10.89
C SER A 190 4.91 1.39 -10.12
N PHE A 191 5.35 0.64 -9.13
CA PHE A 191 6.55 0.98 -8.36
C PHE A 191 7.28 -0.26 -7.88
N VAL A 192 8.58 -0.08 -7.61
CA VAL A 192 9.43 -1.00 -6.87
C VAL A 192 10.24 -0.19 -5.88
N GLU A 193 10.27 -0.61 -4.62
CA GLU A 193 10.98 0.05 -3.53
C GLU A 193 11.77 -0.99 -2.75
N GLY A 194 13.01 -0.69 -2.41
CA GLY A 194 13.86 -1.48 -1.54
C GLY A 194 14.43 -0.61 -0.41
N THR A 195 14.37 -1.11 0.82
CA THR A 195 14.94 -0.45 2.01
C THR A 195 15.74 -1.46 2.83
N ALA A 196 16.77 -0.97 3.49
CA ALA A 196 17.63 -1.72 4.40
C ALA A 196 17.80 -0.98 5.72
#